data_5b095dfb900e5e84b5f288e9d475c770
#
_entry.id   5b095dfb900e5e84b5f288e9d475c770
#
_cell.length_a   1.000
_cell.length_b   1.000
_cell.length_c   1.000
_cell.angle_alpha   90.00
_cell.angle_beta   90.00
_cell.angle_gamma   90.00
#
_symmetry.space_group_name_H-M   'P 1'
#
loop_
_entity.id
_entity.type
_entity.pdbx_description
1 polymer ?
#
loop_
_entity_poly.entity_id
_entity_poly.type
_entity_poly.pdbx_seq_one_letter_code
_entity_poly.pdbx_strand_id
1 'polypeptide(L)'
;YEMLAVVLSIIAILIPIIQMVWKKWIIQEKLNFLSTGTAFLYFNQSGSYLRIDGVYESVHKPVSIKQIAVKVTRQKDDRKLNLQWSSFISPVNQKMMGNYVQTMESAHPFRIEADGIMCAFVEFADPFDSFGKKFKSYTEDLFNSIPDLRKECPDYLTASHCYKAKDE
;
A
#
# COMPACT_ATOMS: atom_id res chain seq x y z
N TYR A 1 -37.53 -18.39 -47.73
CA TYR A 1 -36.37 -18.93 -46.98
C TYR A 1 -35.13 -18.02 -47.16
N GLU A 2 -34.88 -17.45 -48.31
CA GLU A 2 -33.70 -16.58 -48.57
C GLU A 2 -33.68 -15.34 -47.71
N MET A 3 -34.83 -14.64 -47.54
CA MET A 3 -34.90 -13.46 -46.66
C MET A 3 -34.58 -13.79 -45.22
N LEU A 4 -35.00 -14.95 -44.73
CA LEU A 4 -34.70 -15.35 -43.33
C LEU A 4 -33.20 -15.60 -43.14
N ALA A 5 -32.55 -16.22 -44.12
CA ALA A 5 -31.10 -16.48 -44.11
C ALA A 5 -30.29 -15.16 -44.10
N VAL A 6 -30.71 -14.17 -44.88
CA VAL A 6 -30.08 -12.86 -44.91
C VAL A 6 -30.21 -12.16 -43.55
N VAL A 7 -31.40 -12.17 -42.96
CA VAL A 7 -31.64 -11.54 -41.64
C VAL A 7 -30.80 -12.22 -40.54
N LEU A 8 -30.73 -13.54 -40.51
CA LEU A 8 -29.92 -14.26 -39.55
C LEU A 8 -28.40 -13.96 -39.72
N SER A 9 -27.93 -13.82 -40.97
CA SER A 9 -26.55 -13.47 -41.25
C SER A 9 -26.21 -12.07 -40.74
N ILE A 10 -27.11 -11.11 -40.90
CA ILE A 10 -26.92 -9.74 -40.38
C ILE A 10 -26.89 -9.75 -38.87
N ILE A 11 -27.78 -10.47 -38.19
CA ILE A 11 -27.79 -10.59 -36.73
C ILE A 11 -26.49 -11.23 -36.23
N ALA A 12 -26.02 -12.30 -36.89
CA ALA A 12 -24.78 -12.97 -36.51
C ALA A 12 -23.55 -12.08 -36.60
N ILE A 13 -23.55 -11.09 -37.52
CA ILE A 13 -22.45 -10.09 -37.62
C ILE A 13 -22.61 -8.96 -36.60
N LEU A 14 -23.86 -8.54 -36.35
CA LEU A 14 -24.11 -7.42 -35.43
C LEU A 14 -23.81 -7.77 -33.95
N ILE A 15 -24.10 -8.99 -33.51
CA ILE A 15 -23.88 -9.41 -32.11
C ILE A 15 -22.42 -9.23 -31.69
N PRO A 16 -21.41 -9.75 -32.41
CA PRO A 16 -20.01 -9.55 -32.05
C PRO A 16 -19.58 -8.07 -32.04
N ILE A 17 -20.10 -7.28 -32.99
CA ILE A 17 -19.80 -5.84 -33.06
C ILE A 17 -20.36 -5.13 -31.83
N ILE A 18 -21.59 -5.39 -31.46
CA ILE A 18 -22.24 -4.80 -30.28
C ILE A 18 -21.46 -5.21 -29.02
N GLN A 19 -21.08 -6.49 -28.89
CA GLN A 19 -20.29 -6.96 -27.75
C GLN A 19 -18.93 -6.28 -27.68
N MET A 20 -18.26 -6.07 -28.82
CA MET A 20 -16.98 -5.38 -28.88
C MET A 20 -17.08 -3.90 -28.46
N VAL A 21 -18.12 -3.22 -28.97
CA VAL A 21 -18.41 -1.82 -28.61
C VAL A 21 -18.75 -1.72 -27.11
N TRP A 22 -19.61 -2.64 -26.62
CA TRP A 22 -19.98 -2.71 -25.21
C TRP A 22 -18.75 -2.87 -24.29
N LYS A 23 -17.92 -3.88 -24.58
CA LYS A 23 -16.67 -4.10 -23.83
C LYS A 23 -15.73 -2.90 -23.87
N LYS A 24 -15.60 -2.25 -25.00
CA LYS A 24 -14.63 -1.17 -25.20
C LYS A 24 -15.08 0.15 -24.62
N TRP A 25 -16.38 0.49 -24.75
CA TRP A 25 -16.91 1.84 -24.50
C TRP A 25 -17.76 1.92 -23.23
N ILE A 26 -18.51 0.88 -22.90
CA ILE A 26 -19.50 0.91 -21.81
C ILE A 26 -18.91 0.33 -20.52
N ILE A 27 -18.17 -0.77 -20.59
CA ILE A 27 -17.54 -1.34 -19.43
C ILE A 27 -16.34 -0.46 -19.03
N GLN A 28 -16.47 0.21 -17.90
CA GLN A 28 -15.40 1.02 -17.33
C GLN A 28 -14.39 0.13 -16.60
N GLU A 29 -13.13 0.54 -16.63
CA GLU A 29 -12.12 -0.03 -15.76
C GLU A 29 -12.44 0.27 -14.29
N LYS A 30 -12.29 -0.71 -13.44
CA LYS A 30 -12.52 -0.57 -12.01
C LYS A 30 -11.39 -1.24 -11.26
N LEU A 31 -10.84 -0.52 -10.31
CA LEU A 31 -9.85 -1.01 -9.37
C LEU A 31 -10.50 -1.13 -8.00
N ASN A 32 -10.46 -2.31 -7.42
CA ASN A 32 -10.82 -2.55 -6.03
C ASN A 32 -9.55 -2.68 -5.20
N PHE A 33 -9.56 -2.10 -4.02
CA PHE A 33 -8.54 -2.33 -3.01
C PHE A 33 -9.20 -3.01 -1.81
N LEU A 34 -8.74 -4.20 -1.50
CA LEU A 34 -9.20 -5.02 -0.37
C LEU A 34 -8.10 -5.00 0.68
N SER A 35 -8.27 -4.20 1.72
CA SER A 35 -7.33 -4.17 2.84
C SER A 35 -7.46 -5.45 3.66
N THR A 36 -6.34 -5.99 4.13
CA THR A 36 -6.30 -7.08 5.11
C THR A 36 -6.77 -6.64 6.51
N GLY A 37 -7.08 -5.35 6.67
CA GLY A 37 -7.47 -4.77 7.95
C GLY A 37 -6.29 -4.37 8.84
N THR A 38 -5.06 -4.61 8.38
CA THR A 38 -3.85 -4.27 9.13
C THR A 38 -3.13 -3.09 8.50
N ALA A 39 -2.78 -2.11 9.34
CA ALA A 39 -1.92 -1.00 8.96
C ALA A 39 -0.87 -0.79 10.06
N PHE A 40 0.38 -0.65 9.66
CA PHE A 40 1.50 -0.46 10.58
C PHE A 40 2.07 0.95 10.40
N LEU A 41 1.96 1.75 11.44
CA LEU A 41 2.63 3.05 11.50
C LEU A 41 3.89 2.89 12.33
N TYR A 42 5.05 3.21 11.77
CA TYR A 42 6.31 3.12 12.46
C TYR A 42 7.24 4.28 12.12
N PHE A 43 8.19 4.49 13.00
CA PHE A 43 9.15 5.58 12.94
C PHE A 43 10.55 5.01 13.08
N ASN A 44 11.45 5.50 12.27
CA ASN A 44 12.87 5.16 12.38
C ASN A 44 13.74 6.42 12.14
N GLN A 45 15.05 6.25 12.12
CA GLN A 45 15.98 7.36 11.89
C GLN A 45 15.80 8.03 10.52
N SER A 46 15.25 7.32 9.54
CA SER A 46 15.04 7.81 8.18
C SER A 46 13.70 8.51 7.99
N GLY A 47 12.75 8.37 8.92
CA GLY A 47 11.46 9.06 8.84
C GLY A 47 10.27 8.30 9.39
N SER A 48 9.11 8.77 9.00
CA SER A 48 7.80 8.21 9.36
C SER A 48 7.25 7.39 8.20
N TYR A 49 6.81 6.18 8.50
CA TYR A 49 6.35 5.22 7.51
C TYR A 49 5.00 4.65 7.90
N LEU A 50 4.16 4.46 6.90
CA LEU A 50 2.90 3.73 7.02
C LEU A 50 2.91 2.58 6.04
N ARG A 51 2.75 1.37 6.51
CA ARG A 51 2.56 0.17 5.70
C ARG A 51 1.10 -0.23 5.72
N ILE A 52 0.54 -0.49 4.55
CA ILE A 52 -0.82 -1.00 4.37
C ILE A 52 -0.73 -2.28 3.57
N ASP A 53 -1.24 -3.35 4.16
CA ASP A 53 -1.29 -4.65 3.54
C ASP A 53 -2.64 -4.84 2.85
N GLY A 54 -2.63 -5.29 1.59
CA GLY A 54 -3.86 -5.46 0.84
C GLY A 54 -3.69 -6.15 -0.51
N VAL A 55 -4.82 -6.25 -1.16
CA VAL A 55 -4.97 -6.88 -2.47
C VAL A 55 -5.58 -5.86 -3.43
N TYR A 56 -4.95 -5.69 -4.56
CA TYR A 56 -5.47 -4.91 -5.68
C TYR A 56 -6.11 -5.85 -6.69
N GLU A 57 -7.35 -5.60 -7.03
CA GLU A 57 -8.13 -6.37 -8.00
C GLU A 57 -8.56 -5.45 -9.14
N SER A 58 -8.24 -5.84 -10.36
CA SER A 58 -8.73 -5.20 -11.57
C SER A 58 -10.00 -5.90 -12.03
N VAL A 59 -11.05 -5.13 -12.31
CA VAL A 59 -12.32 -5.67 -12.74
C VAL A 59 -12.58 -5.25 -14.19
N HIS A 60 -12.86 -6.24 -15.04
CA HIS A 60 -13.21 -6.13 -16.47
C HIS A 60 -12.10 -5.70 -17.41
N LYS A 61 -11.28 -4.71 -17.06
CA LYS A 61 -10.21 -4.18 -17.92
C LYS A 61 -8.89 -4.11 -17.16
N PRO A 62 -7.76 -4.23 -17.85
CA PRO A 62 -6.46 -4.04 -17.21
C PRO A 62 -6.33 -2.62 -16.70
N VAL A 63 -5.80 -2.48 -15.49
CA VAL A 63 -5.58 -1.18 -14.85
C VAL A 63 -4.09 -0.93 -14.65
N SER A 64 -3.63 0.24 -15.06
CA SER A 64 -2.25 0.69 -14.80
C SER A 64 -2.23 1.67 -13.65
N ILE A 65 -1.52 1.32 -12.58
CA ILE A 65 -1.36 2.15 -11.40
C ILE A 65 -0.01 2.87 -11.53
N LYS A 66 -0.07 4.19 -11.67
CA LYS A 66 1.13 5.02 -11.83
C LYS A 66 1.65 5.54 -10.50
N GLN A 67 0.76 5.79 -9.55
CA GLN A 67 1.08 6.33 -8.24
C GLN A 67 -0.01 5.95 -7.25
N ILE A 68 0.41 5.72 -6.00
CA ILE A 68 -0.48 5.53 -4.87
C ILE A 68 -0.15 6.60 -3.83
N ALA A 69 -1.15 7.19 -3.24
CA ALA A 69 -0.99 8.14 -2.14
C ALA A 69 -2.01 7.86 -1.06
N VAL A 70 -1.62 8.06 0.19
CA VAL A 70 -2.50 7.89 1.34
C VAL A 70 -2.58 9.20 2.09
N LYS A 71 -3.80 9.57 2.43
CA LYS A 71 -4.10 10.70 3.28
C LYS A 71 -4.63 10.20 4.62
N VAL A 72 -3.83 10.39 5.65
CA VAL A 72 -4.22 10.08 7.03
C VAL A 72 -4.83 11.32 7.65
N THR A 73 -6.04 11.21 8.18
CA THR A 73 -6.71 12.32 8.87
C THR A 73 -6.89 11.96 10.34
N ARG A 74 -6.42 12.81 11.23
CA ARG A 74 -6.61 12.64 12.66
C ARG A 74 -8.00 13.15 13.05
N GLN A 75 -8.83 12.30 13.63
CA GLN A 75 -10.22 12.61 13.97
C GLN A 75 -10.37 13.78 14.97
N LYS A 76 -9.39 13.98 15.86
CA LYS A 76 -9.49 14.99 16.94
C LYS A 76 -9.48 16.44 16.42
N ASP A 77 -8.73 16.72 15.37
CA ASP A 77 -8.45 18.09 14.92
C ASP A 77 -8.32 18.21 13.39
N ASP A 78 -8.81 17.24 12.66
CA ASP A 78 -8.79 17.17 11.19
C ASP A 78 -7.41 17.41 10.54
N ARG A 79 -6.35 17.26 11.31
CA ARG A 79 -4.99 17.32 10.76
C ARG A 79 -4.77 16.23 9.76
N LYS A 80 -4.22 16.61 8.61
CA LYS A 80 -4.01 15.74 7.46
C LYS A 80 -2.53 15.52 7.26
N LEU A 81 -2.15 14.25 7.13
CA LEU A 81 -0.82 13.82 6.74
C LEU A 81 -0.92 13.17 5.37
N ASN A 82 -0.19 13.68 4.39
CA ASN A 82 -0.14 13.13 3.05
C ASN A 82 1.13 12.29 2.92
N LEU A 83 0.95 11.00 2.73
CA LEU A 83 2.04 10.06 2.58
C LEU A 83 2.16 9.64 1.12
N GLN A 84 3.39 9.55 0.63
CA GLN A 84 3.69 9.14 -0.73
C GLN A 84 4.18 7.69 -0.75
N TRP A 85 3.85 7.00 -1.79
CA TRP A 85 4.33 5.66 -2.05
C TRP A 85 5.86 5.63 -2.13
N SER A 86 6.47 4.85 -1.27
CA SER A 86 7.92 4.70 -1.13
C SER A 86 8.41 3.38 -1.71
N SER A 87 7.73 2.30 -1.33
CA SER A 87 8.17 0.96 -1.71
C SER A 87 7.05 -0.07 -1.71
N PHE A 88 7.33 -1.20 -2.35
CA PHE A 88 6.61 -2.45 -2.15
C PHE A 88 7.39 -3.36 -1.21
N ILE A 89 6.66 -4.09 -0.40
CA ILE A 89 7.21 -5.17 0.41
C ILE A 89 6.57 -6.46 -0.09
N SER A 90 7.40 -7.43 -0.45
CA SER A 90 6.89 -8.74 -0.86
C SER A 90 6.15 -9.42 0.29
N PRO A 91 4.94 -9.97 0.04
CA PRO A 91 4.23 -10.76 1.05
C PRO A 91 4.94 -12.09 1.36
N VAL A 92 5.87 -12.49 0.52
CA VAL A 92 6.59 -13.76 0.66
C VAL A 92 7.95 -13.52 1.28
N ASN A 93 8.21 -14.18 2.40
CA ASN A 93 9.53 -14.19 3.02
C ASN A 93 10.47 -15.10 2.20
N GLN A 94 11.56 -14.55 1.72
CA GLN A 94 12.62 -15.32 1.08
C GLN A 94 13.63 -15.79 2.14
N LYS A 95 14.00 -17.05 2.10
CA LYS A 95 15.04 -17.59 2.98
C LYS A 95 16.41 -17.25 2.39
N MET A 96 17.12 -16.31 3.03
CA MET A 96 18.48 -15.95 2.67
C MET A 96 19.42 -16.24 3.85
N MET A 97 20.46 -17.03 3.60
CA MET A 97 21.50 -17.37 4.62
C MET A 97 20.92 -17.86 5.96
N GLY A 98 19.83 -18.63 5.92
CA GLY A 98 19.20 -19.15 7.15
C GLY A 98 18.14 -18.23 7.78
N ASN A 99 18.06 -16.97 7.39
CA ASN A 99 17.08 -16.01 7.87
C ASN A 99 15.97 -15.79 6.85
N TYR A 100 14.78 -15.45 7.33
CA TYR A 100 13.67 -15.02 6.47
C TYR A 100 13.76 -13.52 6.28
N VAL A 101 13.90 -13.08 5.03
CA VAL A 101 13.98 -11.67 4.65
C VAL A 101 12.83 -11.32 3.74
N GLN A 102 12.15 -10.23 4.03
CA GLN A 102 11.16 -9.65 3.11
C GLN A 102 11.91 -8.84 2.05
N THR A 103 11.59 -9.09 0.79
CA THR A 103 12.14 -8.30 -0.31
C THR A 103 11.39 -6.98 -0.39
N MET A 104 12.15 -5.88 -0.44
CA MET A 104 11.63 -4.54 -0.61
C MET A 104 12.03 -4.03 -1.99
N GLU A 105 11.08 -3.51 -2.74
CA GLU A 105 11.28 -2.92 -4.06
C GLU A 105 10.87 -1.46 -4.03
N SER A 106 11.61 -0.61 -4.71
CA SER A 106 11.24 0.81 -4.86
C SER A 106 9.89 0.95 -5.56
N ALA A 107 9.14 1.97 -5.19
CA ALA A 107 7.87 2.28 -5.83
C ALA A 107 8.05 2.49 -7.34
N HIS A 108 7.33 1.75 -8.15
CA HIS A 108 7.32 1.85 -9.60
C HIS A 108 5.91 1.58 -10.16
N PRO A 109 5.54 2.21 -11.28
CA PRO A 109 4.28 1.91 -11.94
C PRO A 109 4.13 0.44 -12.27
N PHE A 110 2.95 -0.10 -12.06
CA PHE A 110 2.63 -1.49 -12.38
C PHE A 110 1.25 -1.61 -13.03
N ARG A 111 1.03 -2.75 -13.68
CA ARG A 111 -0.21 -3.06 -14.37
C ARG A 111 -0.80 -4.34 -13.81
N ILE A 112 -2.10 -4.34 -13.62
CA ILE A 112 -2.89 -5.53 -13.28
C ILE A 112 -3.70 -5.87 -14.52
N GLU A 113 -3.62 -7.11 -14.97
CA GLU A 113 -4.38 -7.58 -16.13
C GLU A 113 -5.88 -7.62 -15.82
N ALA A 114 -6.70 -7.74 -16.87
CA ALA A 114 -8.15 -7.79 -16.72
C ALA A 114 -8.55 -8.97 -15.82
N ASP A 115 -9.42 -8.70 -14.85
CA ASP A 115 -9.87 -9.66 -13.83
C ASP A 115 -8.71 -10.31 -13.05
N GLY A 116 -7.57 -9.60 -13.01
CA GLY A 116 -6.37 -10.01 -12.30
C GLY A 116 -6.31 -9.49 -10.87
N ILE A 117 -5.53 -10.19 -10.05
CA ILE A 117 -5.31 -9.88 -8.64
C ILE A 117 -3.81 -9.72 -8.39
N MET A 118 -3.44 -8.69 -7.64
CA MET A 118 -2.09 -8.46 -7.17
C MET A 118 -2.09 -8.27 -5.65
N CYS A 119 -1.41 -9.15 -4.94
CA CYS A 119 -1.14 -8.97 -3.52
C CYS A 119 0.07 -8.06 -3.38
N ALA A 120 -0.09 -6.93 -2.69
CA ALA A 120 0.99 -6.00 -2.46
C ALA A 120 0.88 -5.37 -1.08
N PHE A 121 1.99 -5.37 -0.37
CA PHE A 121 2.17 -4.60 0.84
C PHE A 121 2.84 -3.31 0.46
N VAL A 122 2.15 -2.21 0.64
CA VAL A 122 2.60 -0.91 0.18
C VAL A 122 3.09 -0.09 1.37
N GLU A 123 4.30 0.40 1.25
CA GLU A 123 4.88 1.31 2.22
C GLU A 123 4.81 2.75 1.70
N PHE A 124 4.39 3.62 2.57
CA PHE A 124 4.27 5.05 2.34
C PHE A 124 5.20 5.80 3.28
N ALA A 125 5.88 6.81 2.78
CA ALA A 125 6.74 7.68 3.56
C ALA A 125 6.18 9.12 3.60
N ASP A 126 6.45 9.83 4.69
CA ASP A 126 6.26 11.28 4.74
C ASP A 126 7.48 11.95 4.08
N PRO A 127 7.34 12.55 2.89
CA PRO A 127 8.47 13.14 2.17
C PRO A 127 9.10 14.34 2.91
N PHE A 128 8.37 14.93 3.84
CA PHE A 128 8.84 16.06 4.64
C PHE A 128 9.25 15.69 6.06
N ASP A 129 9.00 14.44 6.45
CA ASP A 129 9.22 13.92 7.80
C ASP A 129 8.72 14.86 8.91
N SER A 130 7.61 15.54 8.61
CA SER A 130 7.07 16.59 9.48
C SER A 130 6.58 16.06 10.83
N PHE A 131 6.14 14.82 10.85
CA PHE A 131 5.70 14.13 12.07
C PHE A 131 6.88 13.44 12.76
N GLY A 132 7.74 12.75 12.02
CA GLY A 132 8.87 12.00 12.56
C GLY A 132 9.86 12.88 13.30
N LYS A 133 10.16 14.06 12.75
CA LYS A 133 11.04 15.04 13.43
C LYS A 133 10.51 15.45 14.81
N LYS A 134 9.21 15.72 14.91
CA LYS A 134 8.59 16.08 16.19
C LYS A 134 8.54 14.90 17.17
N PHE A 135 8.22 13.71 16.65
CA PHE A 135 8.20 12.51 17.46
C PHE A 135 9.61 12.16 17.97
N LYS A 136 10.62 12.27 17.12
CA LYS A 136 12.01 12.06 17.49
C LYS A 136 12.45 13.01 18.59
N SER A 137 12.21 14.31 18.40
CA SER A 137 12.51 15.31 19.44
C SER A 137 11.84 14.99 20.77
N TYR A 138 10.55 14.66 20.72
CA TYR A 138 9.80 14.31 21.93
C TYR A 138 10.34 13.05 22.61
N THR A 139 10.69 12.02 21.86
CA THR A 139 11.27 10.78 22.44
C THR A 139 12.67 10.99 22.96
N GLU A 140 13.49 11.83 22.33
CA GLU A 140 14.81 12.23 22.83
C GLU A 140 14.70 13.03 24.13
N ASP A 141 13.77 13.96 24.20
CA ASP A 141 13.51 14.74 25.42
C ASP A 141 13.03 13.85 26.56
N LEU A 142 12.12 12.92 26.29
CA LEU A 142 11.64 11.94 27.27
C LEU A 142 12.78 11.06 27.77
N PHE A 143 13.58 10.51 26.85
CA PHE A 143 14.75 9.69 27.19
C PHE A 143 15.75 10.43 28.07
N ASN A 144 16.03 11.69 27.74
CA ASN A 144 16.94 12.53 28.51
C ASN A 144 16.40 12.89 29.91
N SER A 145 15.08 12.89 30.08
CA SER A 145 14.42 13.20 31.36
C SER A 145 14.41 12.05 32.36
N ILE A 146 14.75 10.81 31.93
CA ILE A 146 14.74 9.60 32.78
C ILE A 146 16.18 9.11 33.00
N PRO A 147 16.85 9.51 34.11
CA PRO A 147 18.27 9.21 34.34
C PRO A 147 18.60 7.73 34.41
N ASP A 148 17.70 6.89 34.96
CA ASP A 148 17.92 5.47 35.12
C ASP A 148 17.86 4.73 33.78
N LEU A 149 17.01 5.18 32.86
CA LEU A 149 16.93 4.63 31.52
C LEU A 149 18.23 4.85 30.72
N ARG A 150 18.88 5.97 30.97
CA ARG A 150 20.16 6.33 30.30
C ARG A 150 21.32 5.45 30.75
N LYS A 151 21.27 4.92 31.96
CA LYS A 151 22.28 3.98 32.46
C LYS A 151 22.12 2.58 31.90
N GLU A 152 20.87 2.13 31.73
CA GLU A 152 20.55 0.78 31.24
C GLU A 152 20.61 0.69 29.70
N CYS A 153 20.27 1.79 29.01
CA CYS A 153 20.15 1.85 27.57
C CYS A 153 20.98 3.04 27.03
N PRO A 154 22.11 2.79 26.38
CA PRO A 154 23.07 3.85 25.98
C PRO A 154 22.53 4.80 24.92
N ASP A 155 21.49 4.44 24.20
CA ASP A 155 20.81 5.30 23.25
C ASP A 155 19.28 5.14 23.30
N TYR A 156 18.55 6.15 22.78
CA TYR A 156 17.09 6.14 22.81
C TYR A 156 16.41 5.08 21.96
N LEU A 157 17.11 4.54 20.94
CA LEU A 157 16.61 3.43 20.12
C LEU A 157 16.59 2.13 20.92
N THR A 158 17.64 1.91 21.71
CA THR A 158 17.72 0.76 22.62
C THR A 158 16.71 0.91 23.77
N ALA A 159 16.45 2.14 24.23
CA ALA A 159 15.47 2.43 25.27
C ALA A 159 14.04 1.97 24.91
N SER A 160 13.65 2.06 23.64
CA SER A 160 12.33 1.58 23.18
C SER A 160 12.15 0.07 23.34
N HIS A 161 13.23 -0.70 23.25
CA HIS A 161 13.25 -2.15 23.47
C HIS A 161 13.30 -2.51 24.96
N CYS A 162 14.02 -1.72 25.76
CA CYS A 162 14.11 -1.94 27.21
C CYS A 162 12.76 -1.73 27.92
N TYR A 163 11.93 -0.81 27.44
CA TYR A 163 10.59 -0.58 28.00
C TYR A 163 9.67 -1.79 27.82
N LYS A 164 9.73 -2.47 26.68
CA LYS A 164 8.92 -3.68 26.43
C LYS A 164 9.27 -4.86 27.30
N ALA A 165 10.53 -4.95 27.71
CA ALA A 165 11.00 -6.07 28.55
C ALA A 165 10.65 -5.93 30.05
N LYS A 166 10.20 -4.75 30.48
CA LYS A 166 9.79 -4.53 31.89
C LYS A 166 8.29 -4.71 32.13
N ASP A 167 7.47 -4.73 31.06
CA ASP A 167 6.01 -4.91 31.13
C ASP A 167 5.59 -6.38 30.92
N GLU A 168 6.53 -7.30 30.69
CA GLU A 168 6.34 -8.76 30.69
C GLU A 168 6.83 -9.38 32.02
#